data_7c456cb7d07bbdf12e504c21bbb43d46
#
_entry.id   7c456cb7d07bbdf12e504c21bbb43d46
#
_cell.length_a   1.000
_cell.length_b   1.000
_cell.length_c   1.000
_cell.angle_alpha   90.00
_cell.angle_beta   90.00
_cell.angle_gamma   90.00
#
_symmetry.space_group_name_H-M   'P 1'
#
loop_
_entity.id
_entity.type
_entity.pdbx_description
1 polymer ?
#
loop_
_entity_poly.entity_id
_entity_poly.type
_entity_poly.pdbx_seq_one_letter_code
_entity_poly.pdbx_strand_id
1 'polypeptide(L)'
;ILKVGKNTLANLGSYLKNSGFKNAVIYFGNGLISLFGNDIIESLQKDGITILDYMELDTTKIEDIINLAFSIEPKAQVIVGIGGGKVIDTAKYAAYLRKLPFISIPTSASSDGFSSASASLTVNGRRTSVPARMAYGIVADTEILKSAPEKFIYSGIGDMVSKITALYDWNFESERGYS
;
A
#
# COMPACT_ATOMS: atom_id res chain seq x y z
N ILE A 1 6.49 2.39 -11.17
CA ILE A 1 7.35 1.20 -10.84
C ILE A 1 6.44 -0.01 -10.71
N LEU A 2 6.77 -1.13 -11.36
CA LEU A 2 6.16 -2.43 -11.08
C LEU A 2 7.27 -3.47 -11.00
N LYS A 3 7.45 -4.06 -9.81
CA LYS A 3 8.42 -5.12 -9.54
C LYS A 3 7.73 -6.28 -8.87
N VAL A 4 7.74 -7.43 -9.51
CA VAL A 4 7.18 -8.68 -8.99
C VAL A 4 8.21 -9.79 -9.16
N GLY A 5 8.54 -10.47 -8.10
CA GLY A 5 9.51 -11.56 -8.14
C GLY A 5 10.07 -11.92 -6.77
N LYS A 6 11.01 -12.84 -6.74
CA LYS A 6 11.71 -13.25 -5.52
C LYS A 6 12.73 -12.17 -5.11
N ASN A 7 12.82 -11.93 -3.81
CA ASN A 7 13.80 -11.00 -3.22
C ASN A 7 13.77 -9.59 -3.82
N THR A 8 12.62 -9.16 -4.35
CA THR A 8 12.48 -7.81 -4.92
C THR A 8 12.63 -6.72 -3.86
N LEU A 9 12.28 -7.02 -2.62
CA LEU A 9 12.37 -6.09 -1.50
C LEU A 9 13.81 -5.66 -1.19
N ALA A 10 14.78 -6.54 -1.36
CA ALA A 10 16.21 -6.25 -1.18
C ALA A 10 16.76 -5.13 -2.09
N ASN A 11 16.05 -4.81 -3.17
CA ASN A 11 16.42 -3.76 -4.11
C ASN A 11 15.54 -2.49 -3.98
N LEU A 12 14.79 -2.35 -2.90
CA LEU A 12 13.86 -1.22 -2.72
C LEU A 12 14.59 0.12 -2.80
N GLY A 13 15.76 0.24 -2.16
CA GLY A 13 16.58 1.45 -2.21
C GLY A 13 16.95 1.85 -3.63
N SER A 14 17.38 0.88 -4.44
CA SER A 14 17.71 1.10 -5.86
C SER A 14 16.49 1.55 -6.67
N TYR A 15 15.30 1.00 -6.42
CA TYR A 15 14.08 1.43 -7.10
C TYR A 15 13.70 2.86 -6.76
N LEU A 16 13.80 3.27 -5.49
CA LEU A 16 13.52 4.64 -5.08
C LEU A 16 14.56 5.62 -5.64
N LYS A 17 15.84 5.28 -5.55
CA LYS A 17 16.94 6.09 -6.09
C LYS A 17 16.80 6.34 -7.60
N ASN A 18 16.51 5.29 -8.37
CA ASN A 18 16.32 5.37 -9.82
C ASN A 18 15.08 6.19 -10.20
N SER A 19 14.14 6.36 -9.28
CA SER A 19 12.97 7.23 -9.43
C SER A 19 13.20 8.66 -8.96
N GLY A 20 14.43 9.00 -8.52
CA GLY A 20 14.82 10.33 -8.08
C GLY A 20 14.48 10.67 -6.63
N PHE A 21 13.99 9.70 -5.84
CA PHE A 21 13.69 9.92 -4.42
C PHE A 21 14.96 9.82 -3.57
N LYS A 22 15.04 10.69 -2.57
CA LYS A 22 16.14 10.75 -1.59
C LYS A 22 15.64 10.59 -0.15
N ASN A 23 14.41 11.04 0.13
CA ASN A 23 13.84 11.08 1.46
C ASN A 23 12.52 10.30 1.48
N ALA A 24 12.42 9.28 2.33
CA ALA A 24 11.27 8.41 2.44
C ALA A 24 10.69 8.41 3.87
N VAL A 25 9.38 8.25 3.97
CA VAL A 25 8.67 7.87 5.19
C VAL A 25 8.11 6.47 4.99
N ILE A 26 8.22 5.59 6.00
CA ILE A 26 7.88 4.18 5.86
C ILE A 26 6.83 3.80 6.89
N TYR A 27 5.75 3.22 6.43
CA TYR A 27 4.69 2.69 7.29
C TYR A 27 4.60 1.18 7.16
N PHE A 28 4.68 0.51 8.29
CA PHE A 28 4.59 -0.94 8.41
C PHE A 28 3.24 -1.37 8.97
N GLY A 29 2.78 -2.54 8.57
CA GLY A 29 1.72 -3.23 9.29
C GLY A 29 2.23 -3.74 10.64
N ASN A 30 1.32 -3.95 11.58
CA ASN A 30 1.63 -4.39 12.93
C ASN A 30 2.48 -5.68 12.94
N GLY A 31 3.59 -5.67 13.68
CA GLY A 31 4.57 -6.75 13.80
C GLY A 31 5.53 -6.91 12.61
N LEU A 32 5.42 -6.08 11.56
CA LEU A 32 6.25 -6.24 10.36
C LEU A 32 7.63 -5.56 10.47
N ILE A 33 7.80 -4.60 11.38
CA ILE A 33 9.13 -4.03 11.66
C ILE A 33 10.08 -5.12 12.18
N SER A 34 9.60 -5.99 13.06
CA SER A 34 10.41 -7.08 13.60
C SER A 34 10.79 -8.14 12.57
N LEU A 35 9.98 -8.30 11.50
CA LEU A 35 10.20 -9.31 10.47
C LEU A 35 11.03 -8.79 9.30
N PHE A 36 10.79 -7.57 8.85
CA PHE A 36 11.35 -7.04 7.61
C PHE A 36 12.05 -5.69 7.78
N GLY A 37 11.98 -5.07 8.96
CA GLY A 37 12.47 -3.70 9.18
C GLY A 37 13.94 -3.55 8.86
N ASN A 38 14.78 -4.46 9.36
CA ASN A 38 16.24 -4.39 9.17
C ASN A 38 16.61 -4.48 7.68
N ASP A 39 16.07 -5.48 6.95
CA ASP A 39 16.37 -5.69 5.54
C ASP A 39 15.96 -4.47 4.68
N ILE A 40 14.82 -3.87 5.02
CA ILE A 40 14.32 -2.69 4.32
C ILE A 40 15.18 -1.47 4.62
N ILE A 41 15.51 -1.22 5.88
CA ILE A 41 16.35 -0.10 6.30
C ILE A 41 17.72 -0.22 5.66
N GLU A 42 18.35 -1.39 5.71
CA GLU A 42 19.64 -1.63 5.06
C GLU A 42 19.60 -1.40 3.56
N SER A 43 18.57 -1.93 2.86
CA SER A 43 18.38 -1.71 1.42
C SER A 43 18.31 -0.22 1.07
N LEU A 44 17.56 0.56 1.85
CA LEU A 44 17.40 1.99 1.63
C LEU A 44 18.69 2.76 1.91
N GLN A 45 19.35 2.49 3.04
CA GLN A 45 20.59 3.15 3.44
C GLN A 45 21.74 2.88 2.46
N LYS A 46 21.88 1.63 2.00
CA LYS A 46 22.87 1.20 0.99
C LYS A 46 22.80 2.04 -0.28
N ASP A 47 21.61 2.41 -0.70
CA ASP A 47 21.38 3.20 -1.91
C ASP A 47 21.31 4.72 -1.67
N GLY A 48 21.53 5.17 -0.42
CA GLY A 48 21.57 6.58 -0.03
C GLY A 48 20.19 7.21 0.12
N ILE A 49 19.15 6.42 0.43
CA ILE A 49 17.83 6.92 0.79
C ILE A 49 17.81 7.28 2.27
N THR A 50 17.48 8.51 2.59
CA THR A 50 17.27 8.96 3.97
C THR A 50 15.88 8.57 4.43
N ILE A 51 15.79 7.80 5.50
CA ILE A 51 14.55 7.49 6.18
C ILE A 51 14.28 8.61 7.18
N LEU A 52 13.24 9.41 6.93
CA LEU A 52 12.87 10.53 7.79
C LEU A 52 12.08 10.06 9.02
N ASP A 53 11.24 9.06 8.82
CA ASP A 53 10.43 8.46 9.87
C ASP A 53 9.97 7.05 9.46
N TYR A 54 9.75 6.17 10.44
CA TYR A 54 9.11 4.87 10.23
C TYR A 54 8.35 4.42 11.47
N MET A 55 7.18 3.81 11.26
CA MET A 55 6.34 3.31 12.34
C MET A 55 5.40 2.20 11.88
N GLU A 56 4.85 1.47 12.83
CA GLU A 56 3.75 0.54 12.59
C GLU A 56 2.40 1.27 12.66
N LEU A 57 1.50 0.91 11.74
CA LEU A 57 0.14 1.44 11.69
C LEU A 57 -0.88 0.32 11.90
N ASP A 58 -1.85 0.58 12.76
CA ASP A 58 -2.99 -0.33 13.02
C ASP A 58 -4.34 0.40 13.03
N THR A 59 -4.44 1.50 12.32
CA THR A 59 -5.68 2.26 12.19
C THR A 59 -6.17 2.33 10.76
N THR A 60 -7.48 2.44 10.59
CA THR A 60 -8.13 2.81 9.33
C THR A 60 -9.06 4.00 9.53
N LYS A 61 -9.07 4.61 10.73
CA LYS A 61 -9.92 5.75 11.02
C LYS A 61 -9.39 6.99 10.28
N ILE A 62 -10.27 7.67 9.58
CA ILE A 62 -9.89 8.81 8.74
C ILE A 62 -9.28 9.94 9.57
N GLU A 63 -9.75 10.16 10.78
CA GLU A 63 -9.25 11.19 11.70
C GLU A 63 -7.78 10.94 12.07
N ASP A 64 -7.43 9.68 12.38
CA ASP A 64 -6.07 9.29 12.70
C ASP A 64 -5.14 9.48 11.49
N ILE A 65 -5.65 9.16 10.29
CA ILE A 65 -4.88 9.28 9.04
C ILE A 65 -4.66 10.74 8.66
N ILE A 66 -5.64 11.62 8.93
CA ILE A 66 -5.46 13.06 8.73
C ILE A 66 -4.35 13.57 9.66
N ASN A 67 -4.38 13.22 10.94
CA ASN A 67 -3.34 13.59 11.90
C ASN A 67 -1.97 13.07 11.48
N LEU A 68 -1.90 11.80 11.03
CA LEU A 68 -0.70 11.19 10.48
C LEU A 68 -0.18 11.98 9.26
N ALA A 69 -1.06 12.36 8.34
CA ALA A 69 -0.66 13.12 7.17
C ALA A 69 -0.06 14.49 7.57
N PHE A 70 -0.62 15.17 8.56
CA PHE A 70 -0.07 16.45 9.05
C PHE A 70 1.29 16.29 9.77
N SER A 71 1.58 15.15 10.40
CA SER A 71 2.84 14.89 11.07
C SER A 71 4.00 14.53 10.12
N ILE A 72 3.70 14.20 8.85
CA ILE A 72 4.73 13.84 7.89
C ILE A 72 5.70 15.00 7.66
N GLU A 73 6.99 14.72 7.85
CA GLU A 73 8.08 15.66 7.63
C GLU A 73 7.98 16.35 6.25
N PRO A 74 8.05 17.69 6.17
CA PRO A 74 7.95 18.41 4.89
C PRO A 74 8.97 18.02 3.82
N LYS A 75 10.12 17.49 4.23
CA LYS A 75 11.17 17.01 3.33
C LYS A 75 10.87 15.64 2.69
N ALA A 76 9.79 14.96 3.11
CA ALA A 76 9.39 13.68 2.55
C ALA A 76 9.08 13.83 1.05
N GLN A 77 9.61 12.91 0.27
CA GLN A 77 9.42 12.86 -1.19
C GLN A 77 8.58 11.66 -1.62
N VAL A 78 8.51 10.63 -0.79
CA VAL A 78 7.78 9.40 -1.05
C VAL A 78 7.32 8.77 0.26
N ILE A 79 6.15 8.16 0.23
CA ILE A 79 5.64 7.31 1.32
C ILE A 79 5.66 5.86 0.84
N VAL A 80 6.20 4.98 1.68
CA VAL A 80 6.25 3.54 1.45
C VAL A 80 5.33 2.87 2.46
N GLY A 81 4.35 2.10 1.99
CA GLY A 81 3.46 1.31 2.84
C GLY A 81 3.75 -0.19 2.66
N ILE A 82 4.02 -0.90 3.76
CA ILE A 82 4.45 -2.29 3.78
C ILE A 82 3.48 -3.10 4.63
N GLY A 83 2.72 -3.99 4.02
CA GLY A 83 1.79 -4.83 4.77
C GLY A 83 0.55 -5.28 4.02
N GLY A 84 -0.48 -5.63 4.76
CA GLY A 84 -1.81 -5.96 4.22
C GLY A 84 -2.65 -4.72 3.93
N GLY A 85 -3.90 -4.94 3.48
CA GLY A 85 -4.80 -3.87 3.03
C GLY A 85 -4.96 -2.71 4.01
N LYS A 86 -4.97 -2.97 5.33
CA LYS A 86 -5.13 -1.93 6.35
C LYS A 86 -4.04 -0.85 6.24
N VAL A 87 -2.78 -1.25 6.31
CA VAL A 87 -1.66 -0.29 6.26
C VAL A 87 -1.49 0.28 4.85
N ILE A 88 -1.71 -0.52 3.81
CA ILE A 88 -1.65 -0.05 2.42
C ILE A 88 -2.65 1.09 2.20
N ASP A 89 -3.90 0.92 2.62
CA ASP A 89 -4.94 1.95 2.45
C ASP A 89 -4.67 3.19 3.30
N THR A 90 -4.21 3.01 4.55
CA THR A 90 -3.83 4.12 5.43
C THR A 90 -2.67 4.93 4.87
N ALA A 91 -1.58 4.28 4.47
CA ALA A 91 -0.39 4.93 3.90
C ALA A 91 -0.70 5.59 2.55
N LYS A 92 -1.49 4.91 1.70
CA LYS A 92 -1.97 5.44 0.42
C LYS A 92 -2.76 6.74 0.61
N TYR A 93 -3.69 6.75 1.57
CA TYR A 93 -4.52 7.92 1.82
C TYR A 93 -3.74 9.07 2.45
N ALA A 94 -2.81 8.78 3.37
CA ALA A 94 -1.89 9.80 3.91
C ALA A 94 -1.02 10.43 2.79
N ALA A 95 -0.51 9.60 1.86
CA ALA A 95 0.22 10.07 0.70
C ALA A 95 -0.66 10.94 -0.22
N TYR A 96 -1.90 10.54 -0.43
CA TYR A 96 -2.87 11.30 -1.23
C TYR A 96 -3.12 12.69 -0.64
N LEU A 97 -3.36 12.79 0.69
CA LEU A 97 -3.55 14.06 1.39
C LEU A 97 -2.33 14.97 1.27
N ARG A 98 -1.14 14.40 1.34
CA ARG A 98 0.14 15.13 1.21
C ARG A 98 0.57 15.38 -0.23
N LYS A 99 -0.16 14.86 -1.22
CA LYS A 99 0.20 14.90 -2.65
C LYS A 99 1.58 14.29 -2.94
N LEU A 100 1.98 13.30 -2.14
CA LEU A 100 3.23 12.56 -2.28
C LEU A 100 3.04 11.29 -3.11
N PRO A 101 4.05 10.85 -3.86
CA PRO A 101 4.10 9.50 -4.43
C PRO A 101 3.97 8.42 -3.35
N PHE A 102 3.25 7.35 -3.66
CA PHE A 102 3.05 6.20 -2.79
C PHE A 102 3.65 4.94 -3.41
N ILE A 103 4.48 4.23 -2.64
CA ILE A 103 4.99 2.90 -3.00
C ILE A 103 4.27 1.86 -2.15
N SER A 104 3.64 0.92 -2.83
CA SER A 104 2.90 -0.18 -2.21
C SER A 104 3.76 -1.45 -2.16
N ILE A 105 3.95 -2.00 -0.96
CA ILE A 105 4.65 -3.27 -0.74
C ILE A 105 3.70 -4.23 -0.02
N PRO A 106 2.89 -4.98 -0.78
CA PRO A 106 1.96 -5.93 -0.19
C PRO A 106 2.70 -7.11 0.43
N THR A 107 2.33 -7.47 1.67
CA THR A 107 2.81 -8.68 2.34
C THR A 107 1.77 -9.81 2.33
N SER A 108 0.62 -9.57 1.73
CA SER A 108 -0.42 -10.58 1.48
C SER A 108 -1.17 -10.26 0.19
N ALA A 109 -1.63 -11.30 -0.50
CA ALA A 109 -2.42 -11.18 -1.73
C ALA A 109 -3.93 -11.32 -1.42
N SER A 110 -4.44 -10.60 -0.42
CA SER A 110 -5.82 -10.77 0.06
C SER A 110 -6.86 -9.96 -0.73
N SER A 111 -6.45 -8.98 -1.50
CA SER A 111 -7.29 -8.15 -2.38
C SER A 111 -6.43 -7.34 -3.34
N ASP A 112 -7.06 -6.63 -4.28
CA ASP A 112 -6.37 -5.71 -5.21
C ASP A 112 -6.11 -4.31 -4.62
N GLY A 113 -6.42 -4.08 -3.35
CA GLY A 113 -6.26 -2.79 -2.68
C GLY A 113 -4.86 -2.16 -2.80
N PHE A 114 -3.83 -2.99 -2.96
CA PHE A 114 -2.45 -2.52 -3.16
C PHE A 114 -2.24 -1.78 -4.49
N SER A 115 -3.11 -1.95 -5.48
CA SER A 115 -3.03 -1.35 -6.82
C SER A 115 -4.17 -0.38 -7.14
N SER A 116 -5.26 -0.39 -6.35
CA SER A 116 -6.45 0.41 -6.61
C SER A 116 -6.23 1.92 -6.39
N ALA A 117 -7.08 2.74 -7.02
CA ALA A 117 -7.11 4.19 -6.85
C ALA A 117 -7.99 4.65 -5.68
N SER A 118 -8.50 3.73 -4.88
CA SER A 118 -9.32 3.99 -3.70
C SER A 118 -8.67 3.44 -2.44
N ALA A 119 -9.12 3.90 -1.28
CA ALA A 119 -8.75 3.39 0.03
C ALA A 119 -10.02 3.04 0.82
N SER A 120 -10.01 1.89 1.50
CA SER A 120 -11.11 1.46 2.34
C SER A 120 -10.85 1.89 3.79
N LEU A 121 -11.51 2.98 4.21
CA LEU A 121 -11.28 3.62 5.50
C LEU A 121 -12.51 3.54 6.40
N THR A 122 -12.32 3.86 7.67
CA THR A 122 -13.42 4.00 8.64
C THR A 122 -13.77 5.49 8.76
N VAL A 123 -14.94 5.86 8.28
CA VAL A 123 -15.48 7.21 8.33
C VAL A 123 -16.76 7.18 9.18
N ASN A 124 -16.82 7.96 10.25
CA ASN A 124 -17.96 7.97 11.17
C ASN A 124 -18.36 6.56 11.65
N GLY A 125 -17.36 5.72 11.95
CA GLY A 125 -17.56 4.34 12.43
C GLY A 125 -17.98 3.32 11.37
N ARG A 126 -18.05 3.69 10.06
CA ARG A 126 -18.45 2.81 8.97
C ARG A 126 -17.31 2.65 7.97
N ARG A 127 -17.13 1.42 7.46
CA ARG A 127 -16.19 1.16 6.35
C ARG A 127 -16.72 1.82 5.09
N THR A 128 -15.90 2.68 4.51
CA THR A 128 -16.25 3.50 3.33
C THR A 128 -15.09 3.48 2.35
N SER A 129 -15.37 3.27 1.08
CA SER A 129 -14.39 3.44 0.01
C SER A 129 -14.29 4.94 -0.29
N VAL A 130 -13.10 5.50 -0.14
CA VAL A 130 -12.82 6.90 -0.43
C VAL A 130 -11.86 7.02 -1.61
N PRO A 131 -12.00 8.04 -2.46
CA PRO A 131 -11.05 8.29 -3.54
C PRO A 131 -9.65 8.54 -2.98
N ALA A 132 -8.66 7.95 -3.65
CA ALA A 132 -7.24 8.17 -3.38
C ALA A 132 -6.50 8.28 -4.72
N ARG A 133 -5.25 7.87 -4.76
CA ARG A 133 -4.46 7.80 -5.99
C ARG A 133 -3.83 6.42 -6.12
N MET A 134 -3.74 5.91 -7.34
CA MET A 134 -2.99 4.69 -7.62
C MET A 134 -1.55 4.81 -7.11
N ALA A 135 -0.99 3.69 -6.65
CA ALA A 135 0.41 3.65 -6.25
C ALA A 135 1.32 4.09 -7.41
N TYR A 136 2.28 4.94 -7.12
CA TYR A 136 3.36 5.30 -8.05
C TYR A 136 4.23 4.08 -8.37
N GLY A 137 4.36 3.17 -7.41
CA GLY A 137 5.05 1.91 -7.58
C GLY A 137 4.49 0.80 -6.72
N ILE A 138 4.61 -0.42 -7.23
CA ILE A 138 4.28 -1.66 -6.53
C ILE A 138 5.52 -2.53 -6.53
N VAL A 139 5.93 -2.98 -5.35
CA VAL A 139 7.03 -3.94 -5.16
C VAL A 139 6.47 -5.15 -4.43
N ALA A 140 6.20 -6.22 -5.17
CA ALA A 140 5.63 -7.47 -4.67
C ALA A 140 6.70 -8.54 -4.61
N ASP A 141 7.14 -8.89 -3.39
CA ASP A 141 8.08 -9.97 -3.15
C ASP A 141 7.33 -11.29 -2.99
N THR A 142 7.55 -12.22 -3.91
CA THR A 142 6.80 -13.48 -3.95
C THR A 142 7.14 -14.41 -2.79
N GLU A 143 8.32 -14.32 -2.19
CA GLU A 143 8.67 -15.11 -1.00
C GLU A 143 7.93 -14.57 0.24
N ILE A 144 7.78 -13.25 0.35
CA ILE A 144 6.98 -12.62 1.41
C ILE A 144 5.50 -12.98 1.24
N LEU A 145 4.96 -12.81 0.03
CA LEU A 145 3.56 -13.16 -0.24
C LEU A 145 3.25 -14.63 0.05
N LYS A 146 4.20 -15.53 -0.26
CA LYS A 146 4.07 -16.96 0.02
C LYS A 146 4.11 -17.29 1.51
N SER A 147 4.81 -16.50 2.32
CA SER A 147 4.89 -16.69 3.77
C SER A 147 3.63 -16.24 4.52
N ALA A 148 2.75 -15.49 3.85
CA ALA A 148 1.50 -15.05 4.44
C ALA A 148 0.53 -16.23 4.70
N PRO A 149 -0.33 -16.13 5.74
CA PRO A 149 -1.34 -17.15 5.99
C PRO A 149 -2.21 -17.46 4.75
N GLU A 150 -2.39 -18.74 4.45
CA GLU A 150 -3.08 -19.25 3.25
C GLU A 150 -4.48 -18.65 3.05
N LYS A 151 -5.18 -18.35 4.15
CA LYS A 151 -6.49 -17.68 4.10
C LYS A 151 -6.49 -16.37 3.30
N PHE A 152 -5.35 -15.66 3.22
CA PHE A 152 -5.25 -14.43 2.44
C PHE A 152 -5.18 -14.72 0.93
N ILE A 153 -4.63 -15.86 0.53
CA ILE A 153 -4.67 -16.30 -0.87
C ILE A 153 -6.12 -16.59 -1.27
N TYR A 154 -6.85 -17.34 -0.45
CA TYR A 154 -8.28 -17.59 -0.71
C TYR A 154 -9.12 -16.32 -0.74
N SER A 155 -8.82 -15.36 0.15
CA SER A 155 -9.46 -14.04 0.11
C SER A 155 -9.20 -13.32 -1.22
N GLY A 156 -7.96 -13.34 -1.71
CA GLY A 156 -7.60 -12.73 -2.99
C GLY A 156 -8.27 -13.40 -4.19
N ILE A 157 -8.40 -14.74 -4.16
CA ILE A 157 -9.15 -15.48 -5.18
C ILE A 157 -10.62 -15.04 -5.16
N GLY A 158 -11.25 -14.94 -3.97
CA GLY A 158 -12.61 -14.46 -3.82
C GLY A 158 -12.79 -13.03 -4.33
N ASP A 159 -11.83 -12.14 -4.05
CA ASP A 159 -11.81 -10.76 -4.55
C ASP A 159 -11.74 -10.72 -6.09
N MET A 160 -10.93 -11.57 -6.71
CA MET A 160 -10.88 -11.69 -8.18
C MET A 160 -12.17 -12.23 -8.78
N VAL A 161 -12.76 -13.26 -8.17
CA VAL A 161 -14.03 -13.85 -8.63
C VAL A 161 -15.17 -12.84 -8.53
N SER A 162 -15.22 -12.03 -7.46
CA SER A 162 -16.26 -11.01 -7.30
C SER A 162 -16.29 -9.97 -8.43
N LYS A 163 -15.17 -9.74 -9.10
CA LYS A 163 -15.09 -8.81 -10.23
C LYS A 163 -15.83 -9.31 -11.47
N ILE A 164 -15.94 -10.63 -11.63
CA ILE A 164 -16.71 -11.22 -12.74
C ILE A 164 -18.19 -10.86 -12.58
N THR A 165 -18.74 -11.02 -11.38
CA THR A 165 -20.14 -10.65 -11.10
C THR A 165 -20.35 -9.15 -11.19
N ALA A 166 -19.43 -8.34 -10.65
CA ALA A 166 -19.52 -6.89 -10.71
C ALA A 166 -19.51 -6.36 -12.17
N LEU A 167 -18.67 -6.94 -13.03
CA LEU A 167 -18.64 -6.58 -14.45
C LEU A 167 -19.91 -6.99 -15.17
N TYR A 168 -20.47 -8.17 -14.82
CA TYR A 168 -21.76 -8.61 -15.37
C TYR A 168 -22.88 -7.66 -14.98
N ASP A 169 -22.99 -7.30 -13.72
CA ASP A 169 -24.00 -6.38 -13.20
C ASP A 169 -23.87 -5.00 -13.86
N TRP A 170 -22.65 -4.50 -14.01
CA TRP A 170 -22.40 -3.21 -14.65
C TRP A 170 -22.80 -3.21 -16.13
N ASN A 171 -22.45 -4.26 -16.88
CA ASN A 171 -22.89 -4.40 -18.27
C ASN A 171 -24.42 -4.46 -18.38
N PHE A 172 -25.07 -5.21 -17.49
CA PHE A 172 -26.52 -5.34 -17.43
C PHE A 172 -27.21 -3.99 -17.15
N GLU A 173 -26.67 -3.18 -16.25
CA GLU A 173 -27.18 -1.83 -15.97
C GLU A 173 -26.96 -0.88 -17.15
N SER A 174 -25.77 -0.93 -17.77
CA SER A 174 -25.44 -0.11 -18.94
C SER A 174 -26.35 -0.38 -20.12
N GLU A 175 -26.66 -1.65 -20.43
CA GLU A 175 -27.59 -2.04 -21.51
C GLU A 175 -29.02 -1.53 -21.29
N ARG A 176 -29.38 -1.26 -20.01
CA ARG A 176 -30.70 -0.73 -19.63
C ARG A 176 -30.74 0.78 -19.43
N GLY A 177 -29.65 1.46 -19.65
CA GLY A 177 -29.56 2.91 -19.54
C GLY A 177 -29.56 3.44 -18.09
N TYR A 178 -29.17 2.62 -17.12
CA TYR A 178 -29.06 3.02 -15.70
C TYR A 178 -27.67 3.55 -15.31
N SER A 179 -26.69 3.56 -16.21
CA SER A 179 -25.33 4.08 -15.99
C SER A 179 -24.83 4.89 -17.18
#